data_ab4077f83c972caebd9b41a39add23ea
#
_entry.id   ab4077f83c972caebd9b41a39add23ea
#
_cell.length_a   1.000
_cell.length_b   1.000
_cell.length_c   1.000
_cell.angle_alpha   90.00
_cell.angle_beta   90.00
_cell.angle_gamma   90.00
#
_symmetry.space_group_name_H-M   'P 1'
#
loop_
_entity.id
_entity.type
_entity.pdbx_description
1 polymer ?
#
loop_
_entity_poly.entity_id
_entity_poly.type
_entity_poly.pdbx_seq_one_letter_code
_entity_poly.pdbx_strand_id
1 'polypeptide(L)'
;MGIPPQSAARHPTRLDGREYSAPYVPRVESPMPSMPRDAVRPSAEGAALAESAEARLVGRTANGDLQAFEQLYRAYHPRLSRFLDRVMRRSGLVGEVLNDTMLVVWNRAASYDGRSKVSTWIFAIGYRKALKALSRLDEPIDDEGGDDQPAPPEAGPEHRAARSQMCAALAQAVDQLSLEQRAVVHLAYFHGIGCREIGDIVGCPVDTVKTRMFHARRRLKTLLAGRLEDWL
;
A
#
# COMPACT_ATOMS: atom_id res chain seq x y z
N MET A 1 62.54 35.79 8.18
CA MET A 1 62.82 34.79 7.15
C MET A 1 61.54 34.01 6.96
N GLY A 2 60.80 34.34 5.92
CA GLY A 2 59.50 33.74 5.63
C GLY A 2 59.65 32.72 4.54
N ILE A 3 58.79 31.71 4.58
CA ILE A 3 58.54 30.81 3.48
C ILE A 3 57.00 30.72 3.33
N PRO A 4 56.44 30.96 2.12
CA PRO A 4 55.00 30.94 1.90
C PRO A 4 54.50 29.54 1.61
N PRO A 5 53.18 29.29 1.75
CA PRO A 5 52.55 28.01 1.48
C PRO A 5 52.23 27.81 0.00
N GLN A 6 52.50 26.62 -0.50
CA GLN A 6 52.07 26.23 -1.84
C GLN A 6 50.66 25.63 -1.82
N SER A 7 49.81 26.32 -2.52
CA SER A 7 48.50 25.85 -2.99
C SER A 7 48.65 24.75 -4.03
N ALA A 8 48.03 23.62 -3.82
CA ALA A 8 47.83 22.62 -4.84
C ALA A 8 46.33 22.40 -5.07
N ALA A 9 45.81 23.15 -6.02
CA ALA A 9 44.51 22.90 -6.60
C ALA A 9 44.51 21.55 -7.33
N ARG A 10 43.69 20.64 -6.93
CA ARG A 10 43.36 19.44 -7.71
C ARG A 10 42.08 19.67 -8.48
N HIS A 11 42.19 19.67 -9.80
CA HIS A 11 41.12 19.73 -10.76
C HIS A 11 40.20 18.50 -10.63
N PRO A 12 38.88 18.68 -10.72
CA PRO A 12 37.97 17.55 -10.94
C PRO A 12 38.08 17.12 -12.40
N THR A 13 38.30 15.83 -12.59
CA THR A 13 38.31 15.12 -13.85
C THR A 13 36.94 15.20 -14.51
N ARG A 14 36.93 15.79 -15.67
CA ARG A 14 35.78 15.86 -16.58
C ARG A 14 35.52 14.44 -17.13
N LEU A 15 34.41 13.83 -16.79
CA LEU A 15 33.89 12.65 -17.46
C LEU A 15 32.65 13.00 -18.24
N ASP A 16 32.79 12.87 -19.55
CA ASP A 16 31.81 12.70 -20.62
C ASP A 16 30.48 13.47 -20.52
N GLY A 17 30.40 14.49 -21.40
CA GLY A 17 29.19 15.21 -21.77
C GLY A 17 28.16 14.30 -22.44
N ARG A 18 27.26 13.75 -21.66
CA ARG A 18 25.95 13.32 -22.13
C ARG A 18 24.91 14.11 -21.36
N GLU A 19 24.37 15.11 -22.05
CA GLU A 19 23.13 15.75 -21.64
C GLU A 19 22.04 14.67 -21.61
N TYR A 20 21.65 14.24 -20.41
CA TYR A 20 20.46 13.46 -20.21
C TYR A 20 19.25 14.38 -20.40
N SER A 21 18.82 14.49 -21.65
CA SER A 21 17.51 15.02 -21.97
C SER A 21 16.47 14.08 -21.36
N ALA A 22 15.73 14.58 -20.38
CA ALA A 22 14.66 13.84 -19.75
C ALA A 22 13.67 13.38 -20.84
N PRO A 23 13.27 12.11 -20.89
CA PRO A 23 12.34 11.66 -21.90
C PRO A 23 11.02 12.40 -21.74
N TYR A 24 10.58 13.05 -22.84
CA TYR A 24 9.27 13.65 -22.99
C TYR A 24 8.21 12.60 -22.65
N VAL A 25 7.51 12.78 -21.52
CA VAL A 25 6.35 11.98 -21.16
C VAL A 25 5.14 12.64 -21.78
N PRO A 26 4.54 12.09 -22.86
CA PRO A 26 3.31 12.63 -23.40
C PRO A 26 2.24 12.55 -22.30
N ARG A 27 1.56 13.67 -22.09
CA ARG A 27 0.40 13.79 -21.22
C ARG A 27 -0.74 12.96 -21.80
N VAL A 28 -0.79 11.68 -21.43
CA VAL A 28 -1.91 10.81 -21.81
C VAL A 28 -3.07 11.18 -20.90
N GLU A 29 -3.93 12.06 -21.35
CA GLU A 29 -5.27 12.26 -20.82
C GLU A 29 -6.12 11.06 -21.24
N SER A 30 -5.91 9.93 -20.62
CA SER A 30 -6.85 8.82 -20.71
C SER A 30 -7.91 9.03 -19.64
N PRO A 31 -9.21 9.10 -20.01
CA PRO A 31 -10.27 9.15 -19.00
C PRO A 31 -10.16 7.90 -18.13
N MET A 32 -10.11 8.11 -16.84
CA MET A 32 -10.13 7.04 -15.84
C MET A 32 -11.36 6.16 -16.09
N PRO A 33 -11.24 4.83 -16.18
CA PRO A 33 -12.41 3.98 -16.18
C PRO A 33 -13.19 4.30 -14.93
N SER A 34 -14.45 4.68 -15.09
CA SER A 34 -15.38 4.94 -13.97
C SER A 34 -15.48 3.69 -13.13
N MET A 35 -14.96 3.76 -11.91
CA MET A 35 -15.16 2.74 -10.87
C MET A 35 -16.66 2.49 -10.71
N PRO A 36 -17.09 1.26 -10.38
CA PRO A 36 -18.47 1.01 -10.03
C PRO A 36 -18.89 1.98 -8.92
N ARG A 37 -19.95 2.75 -9.18
CA ARG A 37 -20.42 3.85 -8.32
C ARG A 37 -21.04 3.36 -7.01
N ASP A 38 -21.10 2.07 -6.76
CA ASP A 38 -21.83 1.47 -5.63
C ASP A 38 -20.99 1.25 -4.36
N ALA A 39 -19.69 1.56 -4.38
CA ALA A 39 -18.97 1.80 -3.14
C ALA A 39 -19.31 3.23 -2.69
N VAL A 40 -20.34 3.38 -1.86
CA VAL A 40 -20.73 4.63 -1.22
C VAL A 40 -19.52 5.19 -0.50
N ARG A 41 -18.80 6.11 -1.16
CA ARG A 41 -17.77 6.89 -0.48
C ARG A 41 -18.50 7.77 0.53
N PRO A 42 -18.13 7.72 1.82
CA PRO A 42 -18.71 8.62 2.79
C PRO A 42 -18.50 10.06 2.32
N SER A 43 -19.48 10.93 2.58
CA SER A 43 -19.33 12.36 2.31
C SER A 43 -18.07 12.89 3.01
N ALA A 44 -17.49 13.99 2.53
CA ALA A 44 -16.31 14.59 3.17
C ALA A 44 -16.53 14.87 4.65
N GLU A 45 -17.75 15.29 5.03
CA GLU A 45 -18.15 15.45 6.42
C GLU A 45 -18.20 14.14 7.20
N GLY A 46 -18.76 13.08 6.63
CA GLY A 46 -18.78 11.75 7.23
C GLY A 46 -17.37 11.19 7.44
N ALA A 47 -16.47 11.41 6.48
CA ALA A 47 -15.07 11.01 6.59
C ALA A 47 -14.35 11.81 7.70
N ALA A 48 -14.55 13.11 7.80
CA ALA A 48 -13.96 13.95 8.85
C ALA A 48 -14.49 13.60 10.25
N LEU A 49 -15.78 13.28 10.37
CA LEU A 49 -16.38 12.82 11.62
C LEU A 49 -15.82 11.46 12.06
N ALA A 50 -15.68 10.53 11.12
CA ALA A 50 -15.07 9.22 11.39
C ALA A 50 -13.61 9.36 11.82
N GLU A 51 -12.82 10.19 11.15
CA GLU A 51 -11.43 10.48 11.49
C GLU A 51 -11.31 11.06 12.91
N SER A 52 -12.18 12.03 13.26
CA SER A 52 -12.19 12.61 14.60
C SER A 52 -12.61 11.59 15.68
N ALA A 53 -13.47 10.63 15.34
CA ALA A 53 -13.86 9.55 16.23
C ALA A 53 -12.70 8.57 16.46
N GLU A 54 -12.00 8.18 15.41
CA GLU A 54 -10.81 7.31 15.51
C GLU A 54 -9.71 7.99 16.34
N ALA A 55 -9.43 9.27 16.13
CA ALA A 55 -8.45 10.03 16.91
C ALA A 55 -8.82 10.07 18.40
N ARG A 56 -10.12 10.24 18.74
CA ARG A 56 -10.59 10.14 20.14
C ARG A 56 -10.38 8.76 20.74
N LEU A 57 -10.59 7.69 19.97
CA LEU A 57 -10.31 6.32 20.43
C LEU A 57 -8.81 6.13 20.70
N VAL A 58 -7.93 6.64 19.85
CA VAL A 58 -6.47 6.61 20.10
C VAL A 58 -6.12 7.35 21.38
N GLY A 59 -6.68 8.56 21.61
CA GLY A 59 -6.47 9.34 22.83
C GLY A 59 -6.93 8.61 24.09
N ARG A 60 -8.10 7.93 24.06
CA ARG A 60 -8.58 7.09 25.16
C ARG A 60 -7.68 5.88 25.37
N THR A 61 -7.24 5.23 24.30
CA THR A 61 -6.28 4.10 24.36
C THR A 61 -4.96 4.53 25.00
N ALA A 62 -4.49 5.75 24.71
CA ALA A 62 -3.28 6.32 25.33
C ALA A 62 -3.40 6.46 26.85
N ASN A 63 -4.64 6.59 27.37
CA ASN A 63 -4.95 6.65 28.80
C ASN A 63 -5.27 5.26 29.41
N GLY A 64 -4.99 4.18 28.67
CA GLY A 64 -5.17 2.81 29.14
C GLY A 64 -6.61 2.28 29.02
N ASP A 65 -7.49 2.93 28.24
CA ASP A 65 -8.87 2.49 28.03
C ASP A 65 -8.91 1.29 27.07
N LEU A 66 -9.08 0.10 27.66
CA LEU A 66 -9.12 -1.15 26.92
C LEU A 66 -10.33 -1.26 25.98
N GLN A 67 -11.47 -0.65 26.34
CA GLN A 67 -12.67 -0.66 25.48
C GLN A 67 -12.44 0.18 24.24
N ALA A 68 -11.75 1.33 24.35
CA ALA A 68 -11.39 2.15 23.21
C ALA A 68 -10.42 1.41 22.28
N PHE A 69 -9.44 0.69 22.83
CA PHE A 69 -8.54 -0.15 22.06
C PHE A 69 -9.27 -1.29 21.35
N GLU A 70 -10.19 -1.97 22.04
CA GLU A 70 -11.00 -3.04 21.42
C GLU A 70 -11.80 -2.52 20.22
N GLN A 71 -12.38 -1.31 20.30
CA GLN A 71 -13.07 -0.69 19.18
C GLN A 71 -12.12 -0.42 18.01
N LEU A 72 -10.91 0.11 18.27
CA LEU A 72 -9.88 0.28 17.25
C LEU A 72 -9.49 -1.07 16.63
N TYR A 73 -9.25 -2.08 17.46
CA TYR A 73 -8.89 -3.42 16.99
C TYR A 73 -9.98 -3.98 16.05
N ARG A 74 -11.25 -3.95 16.47
CA ARG A 74 -12.38 -4.43 15.64
C ARG A 74 -12.52 -3.66 14.32
N ALA A 75 -12.29 -2.34 14.33
CA ALA A 75 -12.37 -1.52 13.13
C ALA A 75 -11.23 -1.78 12.14
N TYR A 76 -10.02 -2.03 12.64
CA TYR A 76 -8.83 -2.17 11.81
C TYR A 76 -8.48 -3.61 11.45
N HIS A 77 -8.85 -4.59 12.26
CA HIS A 77 -8.55 -6.01 12.02
C HIS A 77 -8.90 -6.47 10.60
N PRO A 78 -10.14 -6.31 10.07
CA PRO A 78 -10.48 -6.80 8.74
C PRO A 78 -9.76 -6.04 7.62
N ARG A 79 -9.51 -4.75 7.81
CA ARG A 79 -8.82 -3.90 6.83
C ARG A 79 -7.32 -4.22 6.76
N LEU A 80 -6.69 -4.31 7.94
CA LEU A 80 -5.27 -4.57 8.08
C LEU A 80 -4.93 -6.02 7.68
N SER A 81 -5.77 -7.00 8.07
CA SER A 81 -5.62 -8.40 7.67
C SER A 81 -5.58 -8.56 6.16
N ARG A 82 -6.57 -8.00 5.44
CA ARG A 82 -6.60 -8.02 3.97
C ARG A 82 -5.36 -7.37 3.35
N PHE A 83 -4.94 -6.23 3.88
CA PHE A 83 -3.75 -5.53 3.38
C PHE A 83 -2.49 -6.37 3.57
N LEU A 84 -2.28 -6.90 4.78
CA LEU A 84 -1.11 -7.72 5.10
C LEU A 84 -1.08 -9.01 4.28
N ASP A 85 -2.21 -9.69 4.16
CA ASP A 85 -2.33 -10.91 3.37
C ASP A 85 -1.90 -10.68 1.92
N ARG A 86 -2.44 -9.64 1.29
CA ARG A 86 -2.11 -9.32 -0.10
C ARG A 86 -0.68 -8.82 -0.30
N VAL A 87 -0.12 -8.09 0.66
CA VAL A 87 1.25 -7.58 0.57
C VAL A 87 2.28 -8.68 0.85
N MET A 88 2.05 -9.47 1.89
CA MET A 88 3.01 -10.48 2.36
C MET A 88 2.94 -11.79 1.56
N ARG A 89 1.75 -12.17 1.06
CA ARG A 89 1.50 -13.46 0.39
C ARG A 89 1.90 -14.66 1.26
N ARG A 90 1.72 -14.53 2.56
CA ARG A 90 2.04 -15.54 3.58
C ARG A 90 0.96 -15.49 4.65
N SER A 91 -0.15 -16.14 4.37
CA SER A 91 -1.34 -16.16 5.24
C SER A 91 -1.01 -16.59 6.67
N GLY A 92 -0.11 -17.54 6.84
CA GLY A 92 0.33 -18.03 8.17
C GLY A 92 1.00 -16.96 9.05
N LEU A 93 1.55 -15.89 8.47
CA LEU A 93 2.20 -14.81 9.24
C LEU A 93 1.28 -13.60 9.47
N VAL A 94 0.17 -13.51 8.77
CA VAL A 94 -0.71 -12.34 8.82
C VAL A 94 -1.23 -12.08 10.23
N GLY A 95 -1.67 -13.14 10.92
CA GLY A 95 -2.18 -13.03 12.30
C GLY A 95 -1.14 -12.51 13.28
N GLU A 96 0.09 -13.01 13.21
CA GLU A 96 1.21 -12.57 14.04
C GLU A 96 1.53 -11.08 13.78
N VAL A 97 1.73 -10.71 12.52
CA VAL A 97 2.07 -9.34 12.13
C VAL A 97 0.96 -8.35 12.47
N LEU A 98 -0.30 -8.77 12.34
CA LEU A 98 -1.46 -7.98 12.74
C LEU A 98 -1.46 -7.73 14.25
N ASN A 99 -1.34 -8.80 15.06
CA ASN A 99 -1.32 -8.68 16.50
C ASN A 99 -0.14 -7.84 16.99
N ASP A 100 1.04 -8.04 16.41
CA ASP A 100 2.22 -7.24 16.65
C ASP A 100 2.01 -5.76 16.32
N THR A 101 1.28 -5.48 15.23
CA THR A 101 0.91 -4.11 14.84
C THR A 101 0.00 -3.49 15.89
N MET A 102 -1.05 -4.18 16.29
CA MET A 102 -2.01 -3.69 17.27
C MET A 102 -1.41 -3.54 18.66
N LEU A 103 -0.46 -4.40 19.04
CA LEU A 103 0.32 -4.23 20.27
C LEU A 103 1.17 -2.95 20.24
N VAL A 104 1.77 -2.63 19.10
CA VAL A 104 2.48 -1.34 18.94
C VAL A 104 1.52 -0.17 19.00
N VAL A 105 0.32 -0.28 18.42
CA VAL A 105 -0.74 0.74 18.52
C VAL A 105 -1.09 0.99 19.99
N TRP A 106 -1.32 -0.07 20.78
CA TRP A 106 -1.58 0.04 22.22
C TRP A 106 -0.45 0.76 22.94
N ASN A 107 0.78 0.27 22.79
CA ASN A 107 1.94 0.78 23.52
C ASN A 107 2.36 2.19 23.10
N ARG A 108 2.02 2.61 21.89
CA ARG A 108 2.43 3.91 21.31
C ARG A 108 1.28 4.87 21.07
N ALA A 109 0.07 4.58 21.56
CA ALA A 109 -1.09 5.45 21.41
C ALA A 109 -0.80 6.90 21.86
N ALA A 110 -0.07 7.08 22.96
CA ALA A 110 0.34 8.39 23.46
C ALA A 110 1.31 9.15 22.53
N SER A 111 1.98 8.47 21.59
CA SER A 111 2.87 9.11 20.62
C SER A 111 2.17 9.54 19.33
N TYR A 112 0.89 9.27 19.19
CA TYR A 112 0.12 9.74 18.04
C TYR A 112 -0.16 11.23 18.17
N ASP A 113 0.40 12.03 17.27
CA ASP A 113 0.36 13.50 17.32
C ASP A 113 -0.73 14.14 16.46
N GLY A 114 -1.55 13.34 15.79
CA GLY A 114 -2.64 13.81 14.93
C GLY A 114 -2.22 14.43 13.59
N ARG A 115 -0.92 14.43 13.23
CA ARG A 115 -0.44 15.00 11.96
C ARG A 115 -0.85 14.20 10.74
N SER A 116 -1.08 12.92 10.90
CA SER A 116 -1.62 12.03 9.88
C SER A 116 -2.91 11.41 10.36
N LYS A 117 -3.71 10.87 9.44
CA LYS A 117 -4.89 10.09 9.82
C LYS A 117 -4.51 8.87 10.65
N VAL A 118 -5.40 8.45 11.54
CA VAL A 118 -5.20 7.22 12.34
C VAL A 118 -4.95 6.02 11.45
N SER A 119 -5.70 5.92 10.33
CA SER A 119 -5.49 4.88 9.32
C SER A 119 -4.07 4.88 8.75
N THR A 120 -3.56 6.05 8.34
CA THR A 120 -2.20 6.20 7.81
C THR A 120 -1.17 5.73 8.84
N TRP A 121 -1.33 6.14 10.09
CA TRP A 121 -0.42 5.76 11.18
C TRP A 121 -0.43 4.25 11.45
N ILE A 122 -1.61 3.63 11.55
CA ILE A 122 -1.74 2.17 11.80
C ILE A 122 -1.21 1.35 10.62
N PHE A 123 -1.58 1.71 9.38
CA PHE A 123 -1.07 1.02 8.19
C PHE A 123 0.45 1.16 8.03
N ALA A 124 1.03 2.30 8.41
CA ALA A 124 2.48 2.49 8.40
C ALA A 124 3.19 1.56 9.41
N ILE A 125 2.60 1.34 10.58
CA ILE A 125 3.12 0.37 11.57
C ILE A 125 3.04 -1.04 10.98
N GLY A 126 1.88 -1.42 10.43
CA GLY A 126 1.64 -2.73 9.82
C GLY A 126 2.59 -3.02 8.66
N TYR A 127 2.77 -2.08 7.76
CA TYR A 127 3.69 -2.22 6.62
C TYR A 127 5.14 -2.46 7.08
N ARG A 128 5.63 -1.67 8.05
CA ARG A 128 6.99 -1.86 8.61
C ARG A 128 7.15 -3.20 9.32
N LYS A 129 6.12 -3.66 10.04
CA LYS A 129 6.11 -4.98 10.67
C LYS A 129 6.13 -6.10 9.64
N ALA A 130 5.35 -5.97 8.55
CA ALA A 130 5.35 -6.91 7.44
C ALA A 130 6.72 -7.03 6.78
N LEU A 131 7.36 -5.89 6.45
CA LEU A 131 8.73 -5.89 5.90
C LEU A 131 9.72 -6.60 6.83
N LYS A 132 9.65 -6.30 8.12
CA LYS A 132 10.53 -6.94 9.12
C LYS A 132 10.28 -8.44 9.26
N ALA A 133 9.03 -8.88 9.20
CA ALA A 133 8.69 -10.31 9.23
C ALA A 133 9.22 -11.04 7.99
N LEU A 134 9.04 -10.44 6.81
CA LEU A 134 9.54 -11.01 5.55
C LEU A 134 11.06 -11.05 5.48
N SER A 135 11.77 -10.02 5.96
CA SER A 135 13.25 -9.99 5.97
C SER A 135 13.89 -11.01 6.91
N ARG A 136 13.14 -11.56 7.86
CA ARG A 136 13.62 -12.63 8.75
C ARG A 136 13.53 -14.02 8.13
N LEU A 137 12.81 -14.12 7.02
CA LEU A 137 12.56 -15.36 6.31
C LEU A 137 13.48 -15.45 5.09
N ASP A 138 14.80 -15.26 5.26
CA ASP A 138 15.81 -15.31 4.19
C ASP A 138 15.96 -16.69 3.50
N GLU A 139 15.00 -17.59 3.63
CA GLU A 139 14.92 -18.85 2.88
C GLU A 139 13.83 -18.78 1.80
N PRO A 140 14.11 -19.28 0.58
CA PRO A 140 13.11 -19.44 -0.47
C PRO A 140 12.13 -20.54 -0.03
N ILE A 141 10.95 -20.15 0.46
CA ILE A 141 9.86 -21.08 0.71
C ILE A 141 8.92 -21.02 -0.46
N ASP A 142 8.68 -22.19 -1.06
CA ASP A 142 7.71 -22.41 -2.13
C ASP A 142 6.33 -21.89 -1.74
N ASP A 143 5.73 -21.15 -2.68
CA ASP A 143 4.50 -20.37 -2.53
C ASP A 143 3.29 -21.31 -2.59
N GLU A 144 2.83 -21.82 -1.46
CA GLU A 144 1.53 -22.48 -1.38
C GLU A 144 0.43 -21.43 -1.28
N GLY A 145 -0.46 -21.47 -2.29
CA GLY A 145 -1.48 -20.51 -2.61
C GLY A 145 -2.35 -20.04 -1.46
N GLY A 146 -2.57 -18.74 -1.45
CA GLY A 146 -3.54 -18.09 -0.58
C GLY A 146 -4.98 -18.48 -0.94
N ASP A 147 -5.73 -18.78 0.09
CA ASP A 147 -7.11 -19.21 0.07
C ASP A 147 -8.02 -18.14 -0.57
N ASP A 148 -8.79 -18.54 -1.58
CA ASP A 148 -9.75 -17.70 -2.29
C ASP A 148 -10.91 -17.34 -1.39
N GLN A 149 -11.03 -16.06 -1.01
CA GLN A 149 -12.26 -15.59 -0.38
C GLN A 149 -13.40 -15.51 -1.41
N PRO A 150 -14.56 -16.15 -1.16
CA PRO A 150 -15.67 -16.13 -2.10
C PRO A 150 -16.26 -14.72 -2.28
N ALA A 151 -16.55 -14.37 -3.53
CA ALA A 151 -17.23 -13.13 -3.90
C ALA A 151 -18.70 -13.14 -3.42
N PRO A 152 -19.31 -11.96 -3.15
CA PRO A 152 -20.71 -11.87 -2.74
C PRO A 152 -21.65 -12.41 -3.84
N PRO A 153 -22.78 -13.04 -3.45
CA PRO A 153 -23.65 -13.72 -4.37
C PRO A 153 -24.74 -12.78 -4.92
N GLU A 154 -24.58 -12.27 -6.16
CA GLU A 154 -25.73 -11.73 -6.93
C GLU A 154 -25.38 -11.56 -8.42
N ALA A 155 -25.46 -12.64 -9.18
CA ALA A 155 -25.61 -12.65 -10.64
C ALA A 155 -25.82 -14.10 -11.12
N GLY A 156 -26.46 -14.31 -12.27
CA GLY A 156 -26.74 -15.64 -12.86
C GLY A 156 -25.48 -16.50 -13.07
N PRO A 157 -25.60 -17.83 -13.22
CA PRO A 157 -24.46 -18.76 -13.16
C PRO A 157 -23.39 -18.48 -14.22
N GLU A 158 -23.72 -18.05 -15.43
CA GLU A 158 -22.77 -17.76 -16.50
C GLU A 158 -21.98 -16.46 -16.25
N HIS A 159 -22.68 -15.39 -15.82
CA HIS A 159 -22.02 -14.14 -15.43
C HIS A 159 -21.16 -14.28 -14.14
N ARG A 160 -21.53 -15.23 -13.26
CA ARG A 160 -20.73 -15.55 -12.06
C ARG A 160 -19.43 -16.25 -12.43
N ALA A 161 -19.47 -17.22 -13.36
CA ALA A 161 -18.28 -17.94 -13.81
C ALA A 161 -17.30 -17.00 -14.49
N ALA A 162 -17.76 -16.17 -15.44
CA ALA A 162 -16.95 -15.20 -16.13
C ALA A 162 -16.34 -14.16 -15.16
N ARG A 163 -17.14 -13.62 -14.25
CA ARG A 163 -16.67 -12.66 -13.24
C ARG A 163 -15.67 -13.30 -12.27
N SER A 164 -15.89 -14.55 -11.86
CA SER A 164 -14.97 -15.29 -10.99
C SER A 164 -13.62 -15.51 -11.67
N GLN A 165 -13.61 -15.92 -12.95
CA GLN A 165 -12.39 -16.08 -13.73
C GLN A 165 -11.62 -14.76 -13.88
N MET A 166 -12.34 -13.65 -14.16
CA MET A 166 -11.70 -12.32 -14.24
C MET A 166 -11.09 -11.88 -12.90
N CYS A 167 -11.82 -12.08 -11.80
CA CYS A 167 -11.30 -11.80 -10.46
C CYS A 167 -10.06 -12.64 -10.14
N ALA A 168 -10.08 -13.93 -10.48
CA ALA A 168 -8.93 -14.82 -10.30
C ALA A 168 -7.75 -14.39 -11.18
N ALA A 169 -7.99 -14.05 -12.46
CA ALA A 169 -6.94 -13.54 -13.35
C ALA A 169 -6.33 -12.23 -12.85
N LEU A 170 -7.16 -11.32 -12.34
CA LEU A 170 -6.69 -10.06 -11.76
C LEU A 170 -5.88 -10.31 -10.49
N ALA A 171 -6.32 -11.20 -9.60
CA ALA A 171 -5.61 -11.59 -8.40
C ALA A 171 -4.23 -12.15 -8.75
N GLN A 172 -4.15 -13.11 -9.67
CA GLN A 172 -2.88 -13.67 -10.16
C GLN A 172 -1.96 -12.62 -10.79
N ALA A 173 -2.51 -11.65 -11.54
CA ALA A 173 -1.71 -10.57 -12.12
C ALA A 173 -1.16 -9.62 -11.03
N VAL A 174 -1.96 -9.29 -10.02
CA VAL A 174 -1.51 -8.49 -8.86
C VAL A 174 -0.43 -9.23 -8.08
N ASP A 175 -0.53 -10.53 -7.97
CA ASP A 175 0.46 -11.36 -7.28
C ASP A 175 1.84 -11.37 -7.96
N GLN A 176 1.90 -11.10 -9.26
CA GLN A 176 3.16 -10.97 -9.98
C GLN A 176 3.83 -9.59 -9.85
N LEU A 177 3.22 -8.66 -9.13
CA LEU A 177 3.82 -7.37 -8.82
C LEU A 177 4.88 -7.52 -7.71
N SER A 178 5.88 -6.62 -7.69
CA SER A 178 6.77 -6.53 -6.53
C SER A 178 6.00 -6.16 -5.26
N LEU A 179 6.55 -6.47 -4.10
CA LEU A 179 5.94 -6.14 -2.80
C LEU A 179 5.55 -4.66 -2.72
N GLU A 180 6.44 -3.76 -3.14
CA GLU A 180 6.19 -2.32 -3.11
C GLU A 180 5.10 -1.90 -4.09
N GLN A 181 5.05 -2.51 -5.28
CA GLN A 181 4.00 -2.26 -6.26
C GLN A 181 2.65 -2.77 -5.75
N ARG A 182 2.60 -3.95 -5.15
CA ARG A 182 1.39 -4.49 -4.53
C ARG A 182 0.89 -3.59 -3.41
N ALA A 183 1.78 -3.15 -2.51
CA ALA A 183 1.42 -2.28 -1.41
C ALA A 183 0.76 -0.98 -1.90
N VAL A 184 1.37 -0.28 -2.87
CA VAL A 184 0.78 0.97 -3.38
C VAL A 184 -0.54 0.74 -4.12
N VAL A 185 -0.69 -0.36 -4.87
CA VAL A 185 -1.93 -0.73 -5.56
C VAL A 185 -3.03 -1.01 -4.54
N HIS A 186 -2.75 -1.83 -3.52
CA HIS A 186 -3.74 -2.16 -2.49
C HIS A 186 -4.19 -0.95 -1.69
N LEU A 187 -3.25 -0.10 -1.25
CA LEU A 187 -3.58 1.11 -0.51
C LEU A 187 -4.43 2.08 -1.34
N ALA A 188 -4.11 2.24 -2.63
CA ALA A 188 -4.84 3.16 -3.51
C ALA A 188 -6.23 2.65 -3.88
N TYR A 189 -6.35 1.39 -4.34
CA TYR A 189 -7.59 0.89 -4.94
C TYR A 189 -8.54 0.24 -3.94
N PHE A 190 -8.02 -0.48 -2.94
CA PHE A 190 -8.87 -1.18 -1.96
C PHE A 190 -9.11 -0.38 -0.69
N HIS A 191 -8.17 0.52 -0.34
CA HIS A 191 -8.32 1.36 0.85
C HIS A 191 -8.62 2.83 0.52
N GLY A 192 -8.59 3.22 -0.77
CA GLY A 192 -8.90 4.58 -1.21
C GLY A 192 -7.93 5.65 -0.68
N ILE A 193 -6.70 5.25 -0.33
CA ILE A 193 -5.69 6.13 0.26
C ILE A 193 -5.01 6.94 -0.85
N GLY A 194 -4.83 8.26 -0.62
CA GLY A 194 -4.18 9.15 -1.58
C GLY A 194 -2.66 8.94 -1.65
N CYS A 195 -2.04 9.29 -2.79
CA CYS A 195 -0.61 9.07 -3.01
C CYS A 195 0.30 9.69 -1.93
N ARG A 196 -0.09 10.81 -1.32
CA ARG A 196 0.68 11.45 -0.25
C ARG A 196 0.68 10.57 1.00
N GLU A 197 -0.50 10.14 1.43
CA GLU A 197 -0.67 9.26 2.59
C GLU A 197 -0.01 7.89 2.36
N ILE A 198 -0.08 7.37 1.11
CA ILE A 198 0.66 6.14 0.74
C ILE A 198 2.16 6.35 0.93
N GLY A 199 2.72 7.50 0.54
CA GLY A 199 4.12 7.84 0.77
C GLY A 199 4.49 7.77 2.25
N ASP A 200 3.64 8.30 3.13
CA ASP A 200 3.82 8.26 4.58
C ASP A 200 3.76 6.82 5.12
N ILE A 201 2.86 5.98 4.57
CA ILE A 201 2.73 4.57 4.97
C ILE A 201 3.97 3.77 4.57
N VAL A 202 4.37 3.85 3.29
CA VAL A 202 5.45 3.00 2.75
C VAL A 202 6.84 3.62 2.94
N GLY A 203 6.93 4.83 3.47
CA GLY A 203 8.19 5.51 3.80
C GLY A 203 8.96 5.98 2.56
N CYS A 204 8.28 6.49 1.52
CA CYS A 204 8.95 7.01 0.33
C CYS A 204 8.28 8.30 -0.21
N PRO A 205 9.02 9.10 -1.01
CA PRO A 205 8.47 10.30 -1.64
C PRO A 205 7.23 10.01 -2.51
N VAL A 206 6.32 10.99 -2.60
CA VAL A 206 5.09 10.88 -3.41
C VAL A 206 5.36 10.54 -4.87
N ASP A 207 6.44 11.07 -5.45
CA ASP A 207 6.81 10.78 -6.84
C ASP A 207 7.27 9.33 -7.02
N THR A 208 7.89 8.74 -6.00
CA THR A 208 8.19 7.30 -5.97
C THR A 208 6.91 6.47 -5.94
N VAL A 209 5.90 6.89 -5.17
CA VAL A 209 4.56 6.23 -5.16
C VAL A 209 3.94 6.28 -6.55
N LYS A 210 3.95 7.46 -7.21
CA LYS A 210 3.41 7.63 -8.58
C LYS A 210 4.14 6.73 -9.59
N THR A 211 5.47 6.67 -9.51
CA THR A 211 6.30 5.83 -10.37
C THR A 211 6.00 4.34 -10.15
N ARG A 212 5.93 3.88 -8.89
CA ARG A 212 5.54 2.50 -8.56
C ARG A 212 4.14 2.17 -9.10
N MET A 213 3.18 3.10 -8.96
CA MET A 213 1.83 2.95 -9.49
C MET A 213 1.81 2.87 -11.02
N PHE A 214 2.60 3.69 -11.71
CA PHE A 214 2.74 3.65 -13.17
C PHE A 214 3.28 2.29 -13.64
N HIS A 215 4.35 1.82 -13.04
CA HIS A 215 4.94 0.52 -13.38
C HIS A 215 4.01 -0.65 -13.06
N ALA A 216 3.31 -0.61 -11.92
CA ALA A 216 2.31 -1.60 -11.56
C ALA A 216 1.20 -1.68 -12.61
N ARG A 217 0.60 -0.55 -13.01
CA ARG A 217 -0.43 -0.50 -14.06
C ARG A 217 0.07 -1.04 -15.38
N ARG A 218 1.28 -0.65 -15.79
CA ARG A 218 1.89 -1.15 -17.03
C ARG A 218 2.08 -2.67 -16.98
N ARG A 219 2.57 -3.19 -15.86
CA ARG A 219 2.74 -4.64 -15.66
C ARG A 219 1.40 -5.37 -15.71
N LEU A 220 0.39 -4.88 -14.98
CA LEU A 220 -0.96 -5.44 -14.98
C LEU A 220 -1.57 -5.44 -16.39
N LYS A 221 -1.42 -4.34 -17.15
CA LYS A 221 -1.88 -4.28 -18.55
C LYS A 221 -1.25 -5.39 -19.40
N THR A 222 0.06 -5.60 -19.27
CA THR A 222 0.76 -6.66 -20.02
C THR A 222 0.27 -8.06 -19.62
N LEU A 223 0.07 -8.29 -18.32
CA LEU A 223 -0.35 -9.60 -17.80
C LEU A 223 -1.81 -9.96 -18.15
N LEU A 224 -2.65 -8.93 -18.33
CA LEU A 224 -4.06 -9.11 -18.63
C LEU A 224 -4.40 -8.99 -20.12
N ALA A 225 -3.50 -8.45 -20.97
CA ALA A 225 -3.77 -8.19 -22.39
C ALA A 225 -4.17 -9.46 -23.16
N GLY A 226 -3.53 -10.61 -22.88
CA GLY A 226 -3.87 -11.88 -23.53
C GLY A 226 -5.15 -12.55 -23.02
N ARG A 227 -5.73 -12.04 -21.91
CA ARG A 227 -6.96 -12.59 -21.31
C ARG A 227 -8.17 -11.67 -21.51
N LEU A 228 -7.95 -10.39 -21.86
CA LEU A 228 -9.03 -9.42 -22.10
C LEU A 228 -9.67 -9.65 -23.47
N GLU A 229 -8.95 -10.22 -24.44
CA GLU A 229 -9.47 -10.56 -25.78
C GLU A 229 -10.48 -11.71 -25.73
N ASP A 230 -10.36 -12.61 -24.73
CA ASP A 230 -11.30 -13.71 -24.49
C ASP A 230 -12.61 -13.26 -23.78
N TRP A 231 -12.73 -11.95 -23.42
CA TRP A 231 -13.79 -11.42 -22.55
C TRP A 231 -14.57 -10.26 -23.19
N LEU A 232 -14.20 -9.84 -24.40
CA LEU A 232 -14.91 -8.86 -25.24
C LEU A 232 -15.63 -9.53 -26.38
#